data_96fac7d61d23f06d678f7df30e5e355b
#
_entry.id   96fac7d61d23f06d678f7df30e5e355b
#
_cell.length_a   1.000
_cell.length_b   1.000
_cell.length_c   1.000
_cell.angle_alpha   90.00
_cell.angle_beta   90.00
_cell.angle_gamma   90.00
#
_symmetry.space_group_name_H-M   'P 1'
#
loop_
_entity.id
_entity.type
_entity.pdbx_description
1 polymer ?
#
loop_
_entity_poly.entity_id
_entity_poly.type
_entity_poly.pdbx_seq_one_letter_code
_entity_poly.pdbx_strand_id
1 'polypeptide(L)'
;MFKKSFLLLSFFFSFLSNAQEEKNFSIRYQNYLKGDIDFIANSIIGKKSGKNANDPYNKIDSNAKLNDQVNMAYIDVDQDPETFSSSSALLEPNHPNDKVVFAGLYWCATLPDRTNSIQPINKIAIKTPQSENYFTVNGSIIYDAKEHNKHNANAPYLCFSDITNEIKKKPWGSYTVANIQASQEQIEGGSAAGWVLYIVYESDIIPYHQISLYDGFSYIYNKPVQINFKDFVTPKIEKITPKLTIAALEGDLNLEGDNIRINTSNSNKWFYISNSLRSGQNIFNSKITHYNTDFNKRTPASLNTLGYDVFLDKIQSKELSFSNIDQVNLKISSLGDKFYITNIGFSIEIDEDFARKKIESIASIANPIEQKKTEIIEQKENSKILTKTITTTSKENSSSVKKITNNPLTSIEVIRKPKEIKTYIFHSNIAPEGYYIVANAYLNIHYAHDFANKISTKKIKPFIFKNPDNQLYYLTLGHYNSQTTAEKAYYNNINNSYFQEYWIAKIQHTNKFLQNSYKKKPRVEKEIATIKVNHTNSILKKGYYLVSNVFEIPSNATKYLDLLKKQGFTPSYFINPINNYHYTYLDYYTDLEKIKNDYFSNYNNRFFDEYWIMEIILE
;
A
#
# COMPACT_ATOMS: atom_id res chain seq x y z
N MET A 1 -19.95 -49.44 48.13
CA MET A 1 -19.44 -48.05 48.26
C MET A 1 -18.53 -47.75 47.07
N PHE A 2 -19.09 -47.33 45.94
CA PHE A 2 -18.33 -47.02 44.72
C PHE A 2 -18.25 -45.49 44.56
N LYS A 3 -17.05 -44.93 44.62
CA LYS A 3 -16.79 -43.55 44.28
C LYS A 3 -16.69 -43.41 42.75
N LYS A 4 -17.62 -42.67 42.16
CA LYS A 4 -17.54 -42.24 40.74
C LYS A 4 -16.66 -41.01 40.68
N SER A 5 -15.48 -41.12 40.09
CA SER A 5 -14.66 -39.97 39.66
C SER A 5 -15.26 -39.38 38.37
N PHE A 6 -15.66 -38.11 38.45
CA PHE A 6 -16.10 -37.33 37.31
C PHE A 6 -14.87 -36.67 36.68
N LEU A 7 -14.49 -37.15 35.52
CA LEU A 7 -13.41 -36.54 34.72
C LEU A 7 -14.00 -35.36 33.91
N LEU A 8 -13.70 -34.15 34.33
CA LEU A 8 -14.09 -32.92 33.65
C LEU A 8 -13.11 -32.72 32.47
N LEU A 9 -13.55 -33.05 31.26
CA LEU A 9 -12.82 -32.76 30.02
C LEU A 9 -13.07 -31.30 29.64
N SER A 10 -12.16 -30.40 30.01
CA SER A 10 -12.19 -29.01 29.56
C SER A 10 -11.73 -28.95 28.08
N PHE A 11 -12.66 -28.72 27.19
CA PHE A 11 -12.38 -28.36 25.80
C PHE A 11 -11.79 -26.96 25.78
N PHE A 12 -10.48 -26.85 25.63
CA PHE A 12 -9.81 -25.63 25.25
C PHE A 12 -10.12 -25.35 23.78
N PHE A 13 -11.10 -24.51 23.52
CA PHE A 13 -11.22 -23.83 22.23
C PHE A 13 -10.08 -22.81 22.13
N SER A 14 -8.99 -23.20 21.51
CA SER A 14 -7.97 -22.25 21.04
C SER A 14 -8.59 -21.42 19.91
N PHE A 15 -9.06 -20.24 20.23
CA PHE A 15 -9.28 -19.19 19.24
C PHE A 15 -7.92 -18.85 18.61
N LEU A 16 -7.61 -19.47 17.49
CA LEU A 16 -6.57 -18.99 16.58
C LEU A 16 -7.09 -17.67 15.99
N SER A 17 -6.77 -16.55 16.62
CA SER A 17 -6.90 -15.24 16.00
C SER A 17 -5.91 -15.19 14.83
N ASN A 18 -6.38 -15.57 13.66
CA ASN A 18 -5.64 -15.37 12.41
C ASN A 18 -5.50 -13.86 12.19
N ALA A 19 -4.30 -13.33 12.39
CA ALA A 19 -3.99 -11.99 11.95
C ALA A 19 -4.16 -11.93 10.42
N GLN A 20 -5.09 -11.11 9.95
CA GLN A 20 -5.38 -10.94 8.54
C GLN A 20 -4.18 -10.26 7.87
N GLU A 21 -3.61 -10.85 6.83
CA GLU A 21 -2.58 -10.20 6.03
C GLU A 21 -3.22 -9.07 5.23
N GLU A 22 -2.87 -7.84 5.58
CA GLU A 22 -3.29 -6.64 4.89
C GLU A 22 -2.26 -6.31 3.82
N LYS A 23 -2.69 -5.85 2.65
CA LYS A 23 -1.82 -5.26 1.66
C LYS A 23 -1.54 -3.81 2.06
N ASN A 24 -0.31 -3.50 2.47
CA ASN A 24 0.09 -2.14 2.84
C ASN A 24 -0.18 -1.15 1.70
N PHE A 25 -0.68 0.03 2.06
CA PHE A 25 -0.87 1.11 1.10
C PHE A 25 0.47 1.61 0.57
N SER A 26 0.56 1.72 -0.74
CA SER A 26 1.72 2.26 -1.45
C SER A 26 1.28 3.27 -2.51
N ILE A 27 2.17 4.18 -2.86
CA ILE A 27 1.89 5.17 -3.90
C ILE A 27 1.76 4.45 -5.24
N ARG A 28 0.59 4.56 -5.86
CA ARG A 28 0.30 4.13 -7.22
C ARG A 28 0.66 5.22 -8.22
N TYR A 29 0.27 6.45 -7.89
CA TYR A 29 0.54 7.63 -8.71
C TYR A 29 0.85 8.81 -7.80
N GLN A 30 1.84 9.61 -8.17
CA GLN A 30 2.15 10.90 -7.55
C GLN A 30 2.68 11.86 -8.60
N ASN A 31 2.18 13.09 -8.57
CA ASN A 31 2.66 14.13 -9.47
C ASN A 31 2.53 15.52 -8.85
N TYR A 32 3.24 16.48 -9.42
CA TYR A 32 3.26 17.89 -9.07
C TYR A 32 2.89 18.68 -10.33
N LEU A 33 1.67 19.19 -10.40
CA LEU A 33 1.16 19.83 -11.61
C LEU A 33 0.09 20.89 -11.28
N LYS A 34 -0.18 21.78 -12.22
CA LYS A 34 -1.38 22.63 -12.18
C LYS A 34 -2.56 21.76 -12.56
N GLY A 35 -3.39 21.39 -11.60
CA GLY A 35 -4.48 20.44 -11.83
C GLY A 35 -4.98 19.80 -10.55
N ASP A 36 -5.78 18.75 -10.68
CA ASP A 36 -6.41 18.11 -9.54
C ASP A 36 -6.81 16.65 -9.83
N ILE A 37 -7.41 16.00 -8.82
CA ILE A 37 -7.96 14.64 -8.90
C ILE A 37 -9.47 14.68 -8.87
N ASP A 38 -10.08 13.77 -9.64
CA ASP A 38 -11.53 13.52 -9.64
C ASP A 38 -11.79 12.01 -9.84
N PHE A 39 -13.05 11.59 -9.75
CA PHE A 39 -13.42 10.21 -10.03
C PHE A 39 -14.81 10.09 -10.64
N ILE A 40 -15.05 8.94 -11.31
CA ILE A 40 -16.38 8.39 -11.53
C ILE A 40 -16.44 6.96 -11.00
N ALA A 41 -17.61 6.53 -10.52
CA ALA A 41 -17.75 5.22 -9.89
C ALA A 41 -19.20 4.71 -9.98
N ASN A 42 -19.37 3.39 -9.89
CA ASN A 42 -20.69 2.79 -9.63
C ASN A 42 -20.55 1.41 -8.98
N SER A 43 -21.63 0.93 -8.35
CA SER A 43 -21.77 -0.46 -7.97
C SER A 43 -22.10 -1.34 -9.18
N ILE A 44 -21.78 -2.64 -9.09
CA ILE A 44 -22.05 -3.63 -10.17
C ILE A 44 -23.07 -4.68 -9.74
N ILE A 45 -23.48 -4.67 -8.47
CA ILE A 45 -24.56 -5.47 -7.92
C ILE A 45 -25.55 -4.56 -7.22
N GLY A 46 -26.79 -4.97 -7.21
CA GLY A 46 -27.90 -4.26 -6.58
C GLY A 46 -28.93 -5.22 -5.97
N LYS A 47 -29.95 -4.67 -5.30
CA LYS A 47 -30.98 -5.46 -4.64
C LYS A 47 -31.87 -6.18 -5.64
N LYS A 48 -32.01 -7.49 -5.49
CA LYS A 48 -32.81 -8.39 -6.37
C LYS A 48 -34.32 -8.29 -6.15
N SER A 49 -34.82 -7.90 -4.99
CA SER A 49 -36.22 -8.11 -4.62
C SER A 49 -37.21 -7.15 -5.29
N GLY A 50 -38.25 -7.68 -5.97
CA GLY A 50 -39.49 -7.01 -6.43
C GLY A 50 -39.32 -5.95 -7.52
N LYS A 51 -38.08 -5.61 -7.87
CA LYS A 51 -37.68 -4.70 -8.94
C LYS A 51 -36.43 -5.24 -9.60
N ASN A 52 -36.18 -4.79 -10.82
CA ASN A 52 -34.94 -5.08 -11.52
C ASN A 52 -33.74 -4.51 -10.74
N ALA A 53 -32.63 -5.25 -10.67
CA ALA A 53 -31.37 -4.78 -10.07
C ALA A 53 -30.82 -3.50 -10.74
N ASN A 54 -31.27 -3.20 -11.96
CA ASN A 54 -30.97 -1.96 -12.69
C ASN A 54 -31.70 -0.71 -12.15
N ASP A 55 -32.74 -0.91 -11.33
CA ASP A 55 -33.46 0.23 -10.75
C ASP A 55 -32.63 0.83 -9.59
N PRO A 56 -32.61 2.16 -9.46
CA PRO A 56 -31.95 2.79 -8.33
C PRO A 56 -32.52 2.36 -6.98
N TYR A 57 -31.66 1.92 -6.06
CA TYR A 57 -32.05 1.63 -4.69
C TYR A 57 -31.88 2.89 -3.83
N ASN A 58 -32.98 3.61 -3.66
CA ASN A 58 -33.02 4.93 -3.01
C ASN A 58 -33.59 4.89 -1.60
N LYS A 59 -33.88 3.71 -1.06
CA LYS A 59 -34.43 3.55 0.27
C LYS A 59 -33.37 3.79 1.33
N ILE A 60 -33.45 4.92 2.00
CA ILE A 60 -32.60 5.33 3.11
C ILE A 60 -33.56 5.55 4.30
N ASP A 61 -33.76 4.52 5.10
CA ASP A 61 -34.54 4.61 6.34
C ASP A 61 -33.76 3.97 7.50
N SER A 62 -34.21 4.26 8.73
CA SER A 62 -33.63 3.70 9.96
C SER A 62 -33.75 2.17 10.07
N ASN A 63 -34.53 1.56 9.19
CA ASN A 63 -34.70 0.10 9.07
C ASN A 63 -34.01 -0.46 7.81
N ALA A 64 -33.11 0.31 7.17
CA ALA A 64 -32.37 -0.21 6.04
C ALA A 64 -31.58 -1.44 6.51
N LYS A 65 -31.76 -2.54 5.80
CA LYS A 65 -31.03 -3.78 6.08
C LYS A 65 -29.58 -3.59 5.73
N LEU A 66 -28.72 -4.26 6.47
CA LEU A 66 -27.33 -4.42 6.12
C LEU A 66 -27.23 -5.24 4.82
N ASN A 67 -26.13 -5.13 4.10
CA ASN A 67 -25.94 -5.81 2.82
C ASN A 67 -25.96 -7.34 2.96
N ASP A 68 -25.57 -7.91 4.12
CA ASP A 68 -25.66 -9.33 4.46
C ASP A 68 -27.09 -9.83 4.66
N GLN A 69 -28.08 -8.93 4.70
CA GLN A 69 -29.50 -9.22 4.86
C GLN A 69 -30.30 -9.02 3.56
N VAL A 70 -29.61 -8.77 2.46
CA VAL A 70 -30.20 -8.44 1.16
C VAL A 70 -29.80 -9.44 0.10
N ASN A 71 -30.78 -9.98 -0.63
CA ASN A 71 -30.50 -10.74 -1.84
C ASN A 71 -29.97 -9.82 -2.93
N MET A 72 -28.75 -10.05 -3.40
CA MET A 72 -28.08 -9.27 -4.41
C MET A 72 -28.18 -9.95 -5.79
N ALA A 73 -28.17 -9.14 -6.83
CA ALA A 73 -28.10 -9.59 -8.22
C ALA A 73 -27.21 -8.63 -9.03
N TYR A 74 -26.67 -9.11 -10.14
CA TYR A 74 -25.94 -8.26 -11.06
C TYR A 74 -26.82 -7.12 -11.61
N ILE A 75 -26.25 -5.94 -11.64
CA ILE A 75 -26.73 -4.82 -12.45
C ILE A 75 -26.27 -5.09 -13.88
N ASP A 76 -27.16 -4.86 -14.85
CA ASP A 76 -26.88 -5.01 -16.28
C ASP A 76 -27.67 -3.93 -17.03
N VAL A 77 -27.08 -2.75 -17.23
CA VAL A 77 -27.81 -1.55 -17.71
C VAL A 77 -28.00 -1.51 -19.21
N ASP A 78 -27.19 -2.22 -19.97
CA ASP A 78 -27.28 -2.21 -21.44
C ASP A 78 -27.78 -3.53 -22.07
N GLN A 79 -27.94 -4.58 -21.26
CA GLN A 79 -28.45 -5.89 -21.69
C GLN A 79 -27.67 -6.44 -22.90
N ASP A 80 -26.37 -6.16 -22.96
CA ASP A 80 -25.48 -6.69 -23.99
C ASP A 80 -25.29 -8.20 -23.75
N PRO A 81 -25.60 -9.06 -24.73
CA PRO A 81 -25.51 -10.51 -24.53
C PRO A 81 -24.09 -11.04 -24.27
N GLU A 82 -23.06 -10.23 -24.52
CA GLU A 82 -21.66 -10.57 -24.25
C GLU A 82 -21.22 -10.20 -22.81
N THR A 83 -22.09 -9.54 -22.04
CA THR A 83 -21.80 -9.17 -20.66
C THR A 83 -22.82 -9.80 -19.69
N PHE A 84 -22.35 -10.17 -18.49
CA PHE A 84 -23.22 -10.69 -17.44
C PHE A 84 -23.54 -9.63 -16.37
N SER A 85 -22.84 -8.50 -16.41
CA SER A 85 -23.05 -7.36 -15.53
C SER A 85 -22.53 -6.09 -16.18
N SER A 86 -23.21 -4.97 -16.01
CA SER A 86 -22.76 -3.67 -16.49
C SER A 86 -23.35 -2.53 -15.65
N SER A 87 -22.57 -1.47 -15.42
CA SER A 87 -23.05 -0.21 -14.87
C SER A 87 -22.25 0.97 -15.43
N SER A 88 -22.85 2.15 -15.46
CA SER A 88 -22.24 3.31 -16.12
C SER A 88 -22.11 4.52 -15.21
N ALA A 89 -21.19 5.43 -15.58
CA ALA A 89 -21.05 6.75 -14.99
C ALA A 89 -20.54 7.77 -16.02
N LEU A 90 -20.92 9.03 -15.84
CA LEU A 90 -20.56 10.14 -16.74
C LEU A 90 -19.38 10.92 -16.17
N LEU A 91 -18.29 11.00 -16.94
CA LEU A 91 -17.14 11.84 -16.65
C LEU A 91 -17.27 13.16 -17.43
N GLU A 92 -17.26 14.27 -16.71
CA GLU A 92 -17.31 15.61 -17.30
C GLU A 92 -16.06 16.41 -16.90
N PRO A 93 -15.55 17.29 -17.76
CA PRO A 93 -14.47 18.18 -17.38
C PRO A 93 -14.97 19.22 -16.39
N ASN A 94 -14.12 19.61 -15.42
CA ASN A 94 -14.42 20.75 -14.55
C ASN A 94 -14.26 22.07 -15.32
N HIS A 95 -13.36 22.10 -16.32
CA HIS A 95 -13.16 23.22 -17.25
C HIS A 95 -12.91 22.70 -18.66
N PRO A 96 -13.31 23.46 -19.71
CA PRO A 96 -13.27 22.99 -21.10
C PRO A 96 -11.87 22.57 -21.60
N ASN A 97 -10.80 23.14 -21.02
CA ASN A 97 -9.43 22.88 -21.42
C ASN A 97 -8.70 21.85 -20.55
N ASP A 98 -9.40 21.23 -19.59
CA ASP A 98 -8.81 20.22 -18.72
C ASP A 98 -8.31 19.04 -19.55
N LYS A 99 -7.09 18.55 -19.22
CA LYS A 99 -6.45 17.45 -19.92
C LYS A 99 -6.14 16.32 -18.95
N VAL A 100 -6.63 15.13 -19.23
CA VAL A 100 -6.34 13.94 -18.44
C VAL A 100 -4.89 13.51 -18.64
N VAL A 101 -4.17 13.37 -17.54
CA VAL A 101 -2.77 12.92 -17.49
C VAL A 101 -2.59 11.56 -16.82
N PHE A 102 -3.59 11.13 -16.05
CA PHE A 102 -3.63 9.78 -15.46
C PHE A 102 -5.08 9.31 -15.31
N ALA A 103 -5.31 8.03 -15.59
CA ALA A 103 -6.59 7.37 -15.44
C ALA A 103 -6.42 5.95 -14.87
N GLY A 104 -6.71 5.80 -13.58
CA GLY A 104 -6.59 4.54 -12.87
C GLY A 104 -7.93 3.88 -12.62
N LEU A 105 -8.20 2.76 -13.29
CA LEU A 105 -9.41 1.97 -13.10
C LEU A 105 -9.19 0.90 -12.05
N TYR A 106 -10.01 0.93 -11.01
CA TYR A 106 -10.05 -0.08 -9.97
C TYR A 106 -11.40 -0.77 -9.96
N TRP A 107 -11.41 -2.06 -9.65
CA TRP A 107 -12.63 -2.80 -9.36
C TRP A 107 -12.40 -3.79 -8.24
N CYS A 108 -13.42 -4.01 -7.46
CA CYS A 108 -13.40 -4.88 -6.31
C CYS A 108 -14.75 -5.52 -6.07
N ALA A 109 -14.74 -6.66 -5.44
CA ALA A 109 -15.96 -7.37 -5.04
C ALA A 109 -15.67 -8.40 -3.95
N THR A 110 -16.72 -8.83 -3.27
CA THR A 110 -16.71 -10.03 -2.45
C THR A 110 -17.04 -11.24 -3.32
N LEU A 111 -16.25 -12.33 -3.21
CA LEU A 111 -16.42 -13.54 -4.03
C LEU A 111 -15.86 -14.79 -3.32
N PRO A 112 -16.56 -15.34 -2.31
CA PRO A 112 -16.11 -16.52 -1.58
C PRO A 112 -16.18 -17.80 -2.38
N ASP A 113 -17.18 -17.96 -3.26
CA ASP A 113 -17.28 -19.12 -4.15
C ASP A 113 -16.80 -18.75 -5.56
N ARG A 114 -15.77 -19.48 -6.02
CA ARG A 114 -15.19 -19.34 -7.36
C ARG A 114 -15.22 -20.63 -8.16
N THR A 115 -15.96 -21.62 -7.70
CA THR A 115 -16.06 -22.92 -8.41
C THR A 115 -16.67 -22.79 -9.79
N ASN A 116 -17.58 -21.82 -9.95
CA ASN A 116 -18.25 -21.51 -11.21
C ASN A 116 -17.84 -20.13 -11.76
N SER A 117 -16.58 -19.73 -11.54
CA SER A 117 -16.08 -18.43 -12.06
C SER A 117 -16.19 -18.38 -13.59
N ILE A 118 -16.82 -17.32 -14.10
CA ILE A 118 -17.04 -17.12 -15.54
C ILE A 118 -15.70 -16.75 -16.23
N GLN A 119 -14.84 -16.02 -15.52
CA GLN A 119 -13.54 -15.55 -16.02
C GLN A 119 -12.59 -15.24 -14.85
N PRO A 120 -11.30 -14.94 -15.09
CA PRO A 120 -10.40 -14.44 -14.05
C PRO A 120 -10.89 -13.11 -13.43
N ILE A 121 -10.73 -12.93 -12.12
CA ILE A 121 -11.19 -11.74 -11.39
C ILE A 121 -10.53 -10.43 -11.86
N ASN A 122 -9.34 -10.52 -12.45
CA ASN A 122 -8.60 -9.40 -12.99
C ASN A 122 -8.91 -9.08 -14.47
N LYS A 123 -9.94 -9.71 -15.04
CA LYS A 123 -10.40 -9.46 -16.40
C LYS A 123 -11.81 -8.86 -16.35
N ILE A 124 -11.98 -7.70 -16.98
CA ILE A 124 -13.27 -7.01 -17.13
C ILE A 124 -13.45 -6.48 -18.56
N ALA A 125 -14.59 -5.92 -18.84
CA ALA A 125 -14.85 -5.21 -20.08
C ALA A 125 -15.21 -3.75 -19.80
N ILE A 126 -14.81 -2.83 -20.68
CA ILE A 126 -15.15 -1.41 -20.57
C ILE A 126 -15.56 -0.85 -21.92
N LYS A 127 -16.57 0.01 -21.90
CA LYS A 127 -16.99 0.88 -22.99
C LYS A 127 -16.65 2.31 -22.63
N THR A 128 -15.94 3.01 -23.50
CA THR A 128 -15.50 4.41 -23.27
C THR A 128 -16.27 5.36 -24.18
N PRO A 129 -16.21 6.69 -23.96
CA PRO A 129 -16.85 7.67 -24.85
C PRO A 129 -16.39 7.61 -26.31
N GLN A 130 -15.30 6.90 -26.60
CA GLN A 130 -14.75 6.76 -27.94
C GLN A 130 -15.13 5.44 -28.62
N SER A 131 -15.68 4.48 -27.89
CA SER A 131 -15.94 3.13 -28.37
C SER A 131 -17.41 2.78 -28.23
N GLU A 132 -18.02 2.34 -29.32
CA GLU A 132 -19.37 1.79 -29.30
C GLU A 132 -19.40 0.37 -28.73
N ASN A 133 -18.27 -0.34 -28.78
CA ASN A 133 -18.12 -1.70 -28.33
C ASN A 133 -17.27 -1.80 -27.06
N TYR A 134 -17.50 -2.85 -26.31
CA TYR A 134 -16.62 -3.21 -25.21
C TYR A 134 -15.24 -3.66 -25.67
N PHE A 135 -14.22 -3.30 -24.91
CA PHE A 135 -12.91 -3.94 -25.03
C PHE A 135 -12.47 -4.51 -23.68
N THR A 136 -11.68 -5.56 -23.74
CA THR A 136 -11.19 -6.25 -22.53
C THR A 136 -10.10 -5.44 -21.87
N VAL A 137 -10.21 -5.30 -20.54
CA VAL A 137 -9.16 -4.78 -19.66
C VAL A 137 -8.66 -5.93 -18.78
N ASN A 138 -7.33 -6.14 -18.82
CA ASN A 138 -6.65 -7.08 -17.93
C ASN A 138 -5.87 -6.28 -16.89
N GLY A 139 -6.29 -6.38 -15.65
CA GLY A 139 -5.65 -5.68 -14.54
C GLY A 139 -4.64 -6.51 -13.78
N SER A 140 -3.92 -5.86 -12.89
CA SER A 140 -3.13 -6.51 -11.84
C SER A 140 -3.98 -6.75 -10.60
N ILE A 141 -3.86 -7.92 -9.99
CA ILE A 141 -4.48 -8.22 -8.70
C ILE A 141 -3.65 -7.51 -7.63
N ILE A 142 -4.26 -6.57 -6.91
CA ILE A 142 -3.64 -5.89 -5.75
C ILE A 142 -3.79 -6.76 -4.51
N TYR A 143 -5.00 -7.31 -4.32
CA TYR A 143 -5.33 -8.17 -3.19
C TYR A 143 -6.34 -9.23 -3.61
N ASP A 144 -6.17 -10.44 -3.07
CA ASP A 144 -7.12 -11.54 -3.18
C ASP A 144 -7.14 -12.32 -1.86
N ALA A 145 -8.25 -12.27 -1.14
CA ALA A 145 -8.40 -12.95 0.14
C ALA A 145 -8.24 -14.47 0.04
N LYS A 146 -8.54 -15.07 -1.13
CA LYS A 146 -8.38 -16.52 -1.36
C LYS A 146 -6.92 -16.97 -1.48
N GLU A 147 -6.04 -16.12 -2.05
CA GLU A 147 -4.61 -16.47 -2.17
C GLU A 147 -3.89 -16.46 -0.82
N HIS A 148 -4.45 -15.78 0.17
CA HIS A 148 -3.84 -15.65 1.49
C HIS A 148 -4.32 -16.67 2.53
N ASN A 149 -5.11 -17.69 2.14
CA ASN A 149 -5.69 -18.72 3.03
C ASN A 149 -6.44 -18.15 4.25
N LYS A 150 -6.93 -16.94 4.15
CA LYS A 150 -7.66 -16.23 5.19
C LYS A 150 -9.09 -16.06 4.74
N HIS A 151 -9.92 -16.95 5.20
CA HIS A 151 -11.31 -16.98 4.85
C HIS A 151 -12.09 -15.97 5.70
N ASN A 152 -12.19 -14.75 5.21
CA ASN A 152 -13.37 -13.97 5.51
C ASN A 152 -14.54 -14.67 4.79
N ALA A 153 -15.69 -14.74 5.42
CA ALA A 153 -16.88 -15.38 4.85
C ALA A 153 -17.22 -14.86 3.44
N ASN A 154 -16.86 -13.61 3.14
CA ASN A 154 -17.14 -12.94 1.86
C ASN A 154 -15.94 -12.83 0.89
N ALA A 155 -14.72 -13.22 1.31
CA ALA A 155 -13.50 -13.31 0.49
C ALA A 155 -13.31 -12.19 -0.56
N PRO A 156 -13.04 -10.94 -0.15
CA PRO A 156 -12.92 -9.81 -1.05
C PRO A 156 -11.67 -9.85 -1.93
N TYR A 157 -11.74 -9.18 -3.09
CA TYR A 157 -10.60 -8.94 -3.96
C TYR A 157 -10.55 -7.49 -4.48
N LEU A 158 -9.38 -7.04 -4.93
CA LEU A 158 -9.13 -5.75 -5.53
C LEU A 158 -8.20 -5.88 -6.73
N CYS A 159 -8.57 -5.26 -7.85
CA CYS A 159 -7.79 -5.22 -9.08
C CYS A 159 -7.60 -3.78 -9.57
N PHE A 160 -6.55 -3.56 -10.38
CA PHE A 160 -6.18 -2.27 -10.95
C PHE A 160 -5.72 -2.38 -12.40
N SER A 161 -6.07 -1.39 -13.21
CA SER A 161 -5.49 -1.15 -14.54
C SER A 161 -5.29 0.34 -14.79
N ASP A 162 -4.11 0.71 -15.31
CA ASP A 162 -3.88 2.05 -15.86
C ASP A 162 -4.42 2.08 -17.29
N ILE A 163 -5.47 2.85 -17.51
CA ILE A 163 -6.12 3.03 -18.82
C ILE A 163 -5.92 4.44 -19.38
N THR A 164 -4.88 5.14 -18.92
CA THR A 164 -4.58 6.52 -19.35
C THR A 164 -4.43 6.63 -20.85
N ASN A 165 -3.70 5.71 -21.47
CA ASN A 165 -3.42 5.75 -22.91
C ASN A 165 -4.66 5.52 -23.76
N GLU A 166 -5.58 4.72 -23.26
CA GLU A 166 -6.84 4.38 -23.92
C GLU A 166 -7.81 5.56 -23.95
N ILE A 167 -7.80 6.42 -22.94
CA ILE A 167 -8.83 7.46 -22.80
C ILE A 167 -8.33 8.90 -22.95
N LYS A 168 -7.05 9.20 -22.72
CA LYS A 168 -6.53 10.59 -22.61
C LYS A 168 -6.84 11.50 -23.81
N LYS A 169 -7.09 10.97 -25.00
CA LYS A 169 -7.38 11.76 -26.20
C LYS A 169 -8.81 12.31 -26.22
N LYS A 170 -9.77 11.58 -25.68
CA LYS A 170 -11.19 11.96 -25.58
C LYS A 170 -11.78 11.38 -24.29
N PRO A 171 -11.41 11.91 -23.13
CA PRO A 171 -11.77 11.29 -21.85
C PRO A 171 -13.22 11.56 -21.43
N TRP A 172 -13.82 12.65 -21.93
CA TRP A 172 -15.10 13.13 -21.41
C TRP A 172 -16.28 12.44 -22.06
N GLY A 173 -17.20 11.95 -21.24
CA GLY A 173 -18.40 11.24 -21.64
C GLY A 173 -18.75 10.05 -20.75
N SER A 174 -19.65 9.21 -21.22
CA SER A 174 -20.13 8.05 -20.47
C SER A 174 -19.17 6.87 -20.57
N TYR A 175 -18.89 6.26 -19.43
CA TYR A 175 -18.15 5.00 -19.29
C TYR A 175 -19.11 3.93 -18.81
N THR A 176 -19.03 2.72 -19.38
CA THR A 176 -19.74 1.53 -18.89
C THR A 176 -18.69 0.46 -18.57
N VAL A 177 -18.67 0.01 -17.34
CA VAL A 177 -17.81 -1.08 -16.90
C VAL A 177 -18.66 -2.33 -16.72
N ALA A 178 -18.16 -3.46 -17.21
CA ALA A 178 -18.89 -4.71 -17.32
C ALA A 178 -18.03 -5.90 -16.88
N ASN A 179 -18.72 -7.00 -16.57
CA ASN A 179 -18.08 -8.30 -16.29
C ASN A 179 -17.19 -8.33 -15.04
N ILE A 180 -17.53 -7.55 -14.01
CA ILE A 180 -16.93 -7.70 -12.68
C ILE A 180 -17.65 -8.85 -11.96
N GLN A 181 -16.90 -9.90 -11.60
CA GLN A 181 -17.47 -11.02 -10.87
C GLN A 181 -17.67 -10.68 -9.40
N ALA A 182 -18.84 -10.93 -8.88
CA ALA A 182 -19.23 -10.71 -7.49
C ALA A 182 -20.16 -11.82 -7.00
N SER A 183 -20.25 -11.96 -5.68
CA SER A 183 -21.30 -12.80 -5.09
C SER A 183 -22.66 -12.19 -5.33
N GLN A 184 -23.58 -13.04 -5.69
CA GLN A 184 -25.01 -12.73 -5.76
C GLN A 184 -25.72 -13.38 -4.56
N GLU A 185 -27.02 -13.15 -4.43
CA GLU A 185 -27.85 -13.61 -3.34
C GLU A 185 -27.42 -13.03 -1.98
N GLN A 186 -27.85 -13.66 -0.90
CA GLN A 186 -27.49 -13.28 0.46
C GLN A 186 -26.36 -14.17 0.95
N ILE A 187 -25.22 -13.57 1.34
CA ILE A 187 -24.08 -14.31 1.88
C ILE A 187 -23.68 -13.76 3.26
N GLU A 188 -23.05 -14.60 4.05
CA GLU A 188 -22.47 -14.19 5.33
C GLU A 188 -21.36 -13.16 5.10
N GLY A 189 -21.39 -12.06 5.86
CA GLY A 189 -20.45 -10.95 5.73
C GLY A 189 -20.76 -9.99 4.59
N GLY A 190 -21.90 -10.15 3.91
CA GLY A 190 -22.39 -9.24 2.89
C GLY A 190 -21.80 -9.45 1.48
N SER A 191 -22.59 -9.03 0.48
CA SER A 191 -22.14 -8.93 -0.92
C SER A 191 -21.98 -7.47 -1.28
N ALA A 192 -20.77 -7.04 -1.62
CA ALA A 192 -20.48 -5.70 -2.14
C ALA A 192 -19.59 -5.78 -3.37
N ALA A 193 -19.83 -4.93 -4.36
CA ALA A 193 -19.03 -4.87 -5.56
C ALA A 193 -19.19 -3.54 -6.30
N GLY A 194 -18.11 -3.05 -6.90
CA GLY A 194 -18.13 -1.85 -7.70
C GLY A 194 -16.80 -1.54 -8.36
N TRP A 195 -16.79 -0.42 -9.04
CA TRP A 195 -15.62 0.10 -9.72
C TRP A 195 -15.50 1.61 -9.52
N VAL A 196 -14.27 2.10 -9.59
CA VAL A 196 -13.93 3.52 -9.58
C VAL A 196 -12.86 3.81 -10.61
N LEU A 197 -13.05 4.85 -11.39
CA LEU A 197 -12.07 5.40 -12.31
C LEU A 197 -11.58 6.74 -11.74
N TYR A 198 -10.38 6.76 -11.20
CA TYR A 198 -9.72 7.98 -10.76
C TYR A 198 -9.08 8.67 -11.95
N ILE A 199 -9.27 9.98 -12.03
CA ILE A 199 -8.74 10.85 -13.07
C ILE A 199 -7.86 11.91 -12.41
N VAL A 200 -6.62 12.05 -12.87
CA VAL A 200 -5.80 13.24 -12.62
C VAL A 200 -5.76 14.05 -13.91
N TYR A 201 -6.04 15.34 -13.79
CA TYR A 201 -6.10 16.24 -14.92
C TYR A 201 -5.28 17.50 -14.69
N GLU A 202 -4.68 18.02 -15.77
CA GLU A 202 -4.08 19.35 -15.83
C GLU A 202 -5.15 20.39 -16.13
N SER A 203 -5.00 21.59 -15.53
CA SER A 203 -5.87 22.74 -15.72
C SER A 203 -5.09 24.04 -15.56
N ASP A 204 -5.18 24.92 -16.53
CA ASP A 204 -4.42 26.18 -16.52
C ASP A 204 -4.85 27.17 -15.43
N ILE A 205 -6.05 26.97 -14.88
CA ILE A 205 -6.65 27.86 -13.89
C ILE A 205 -6.51 27.39 -12.44
N ILE A 206 -5.97 26.20 -12.24
CA ILE A 206 -5.74 25.61 -10.91
C ILE A 206 -4.28 25.87 -10.51
N PRO A 207 -3.97 26.26 -9.26
CA PRO A 207 -2.60 26.36 -8.79
C PRO A 207 -1.89 25.00 -8.80
N TYR A 208 -0.58 25.00 -8.51
CA TYR A 208 0.15 23.74 -8.38
C TYR A 208 -0.36 22.93 -7.20
N HIS A 209 -0.60 21.64 -7.45
CA HIS A 209 -0.96 20.65 -6.44
C HIS A 209 0.05 19.50 -6.44
N GLN A 210 0.28 18.94 -5.25
CA GLN A 210 0.74 17.57 -5.15
C GLN A 210 -0.49 16.68 -5.14
N ILE A 211 -0.54 15.73 -6.07
CA ILE A 211 -1.62 14.75 -6.18
C ILE A 211 -1.03 13.37 -5.97
N SER A 212 -1.57 12.63 -5.01
CA SER A 212 -1.12 11.28 -4.67
C SER A 212 -2.31 10.32 -4.63
N LEU A 213 -2.17 9.17 -5.29
CA LEU A 213 -3.10 8.05 -5.20
C LEU A 213 -2.37 6.85 -4.62
N TYR A 214 -2.87 6.34 -3.52
CA TYR A 214 -2.41 5.14 -2.84
C TYR A 214 -3.37 4.00 -3.10
N ASP A 215 -2.84 2.81 -3.30
CA ASP A 215 -3.61 1.58 -3.27
C ASP A 215 -3.02 0.57 -2.29
N GLY A 216 -3.87 -0.27 -1.78
CA GLY A 216 -3.58 -1.30 -0.81
C GLY A 216 -4.86 -2.05 -0.49
N PHE A 217 -4.87 -2.80 0.58
CA PHE A 217 -6.08 -3.45 1.05
C PHE A 217 -6.00 -3.65 2.55
N SER A 218 -6.92 -3.06 3.29
CA SER A 218 -6.92 -3.20 4.75
C SER A 218 -8.33 -3.40 5.30
N TYR A 219 -8.45 -4.42 6.15
CA TYR A 219 -9.65 -4.67 6.94
C TYR A 219 -9.65 -3.78 8.18
N ILE A 220 -10.63 -2.90 8.28
CA ILE A 220 -10.77 -1.96 9.38
C ILE A 220 -11.71 -2.54 10.43
N TYR A 221 -11.13 -3.06 11.49
CA TYR A 221 -11.81 -3.47 12.71
C TYR A 221 -10.79 -3.54 13.84
N ASN A 222 -10.95 -2.71 14.86
CA ASN A 222 -10.02 -2.60 16.00
C ASN A 222 -8.57 -2.25 15.66
N LYS A 223 -8.22 -2.05 14.39
CA LYS A 223 -6.89 -1.70 13.93
C LYS A 223 -6.96 -0.57 12.91
N PRO A 224 -6.41 0.61 13.23
CA PRO A 224 -6.47 1.75 12.33
C PRO A 224 -5.49 1.63 11.17
N VAL A 225 -5.87 2.19 10.01
CA VAL A 225 -4.94 2.52 8.93
C VAL A 225 -4.44 3.94 9.15
N GLN A 226 -3.15 4.16 8.92
CA GLN A 226 -2.52 5.49 8.96
C GLN A 226 -1.74 5.72 7.66
N ILE A 227 -1.97 6.88 7.05
CA ILE A 227 -1.24 7.36 5.87
C ILE A 227 -0.63 8.71 6.21
N ASN A 228 0.64 8.89 5.86
CA ASN A 228 1.35 10.15 6.02
C ASN A 228 1.61 10.70 4.61
N PHE A 229 0.87 11.75 4.23
CA PHE A 229 1.13 12.51 3.02
C PHE A 229 2.29 13.46 3.28
N LYS A 230 3.32 13.37 2.46
CA LYS A 230 4.58 14.11 2.58
C LYS A 230 5.09 14.54 1.20
N ASP A 231 6.26 15.14 1.19
CA ASP A 231 6.95 15.51 -0.05
C ASP A 231 6.32 16.72 -0.74
N PHE A 232 5.76 17.63 0.07
CA PHE A 232 5.23 18.91 -0.36
C PHE A 232 5.54 20.00 0.67
N VAL A 233 5.40 21.25 0.27
CA VAL A 233 5.31 22.42 1.13
C VAL A 233 4.13 23.24 0.63
N THR A 234 3.23 23.61 1.52
CA THR A 234 2.08 24.45 1.16
C THR A 234 2.44 25.94 1.27
N PRO A 235 1.80 26.81 0.46
CA PRO A 235 2.05 28.25 0.54
C PRO A 235 1.59 28.86 1.87
N LYS A 236 2.13 30.04 2.19
CA LYS A 236 1.73 30.84 3.36
C LYS A 236 0.50 31.69 3.03
N ILE A 237 -0.61 31.06 2.75
CA ILE A 237 -1.89 31.73 2.46
C ILE A 237 -2.97 31.26 3.46
N GLU A 238 -3.97 32.10 3.68
CA GLU A 238 -4.96 31.87 4.72
C GLU A 238 -5.82 30.63 4.46
N LYS A 239 -6.17 30.38 3.20
CA LYS A 239 -7.14 29.32 2.86
C LYS A 239 -6.56 28.33 1.84
N ILE A 240 -6.17 27.16 2.31
CA ILE A 240 -5.88 25.99 1.49
C ILE A 240 -6.92 24.92 1.80
N THR A 241 -7.46 24.30 0.77
CA THR A 241 -8.53 23.30 0.90
C THR A 241 -8.11 22.02 0.21
N PRO A 242 -7.44 21.10 0.93
CA PRO A 242 -7.07 19.80 0.36
C PRO A 242 -8.31 18.99 -0.02
N LYS A 243 -8.13 18.08 -0.97
CA LYS A 243 -9.14 17.08 -1.32
C LYS A 243 -8.69 15.70 -0.88
N LEU A 244 -9.64 14.92 -0.41
CA LEU A 244 -9.47 13.52 -0.03
C LEU A 244 -10.51 12.69 -0.76
N THR A 245 -10.09 11.61 -1.39
CA THR A 245 -10.97 10.60 -1.97
C THR A 245 -10.62 9.24 -1.41
N ILE A 246 -11.63 8.45 -1.07
CA ILE A 246 -11.44 7.08 -0.55
C ILE A 246 -12.48 6.17 -1.19
N ALA A 247 -12.07 4.94 -1.52
CA ALA A 247 -12.96 3.86 -1.89
C ALA A 247 -12.89 2.72 -0.86
N ALA A 248 -14.06 2.16 -0.54
CA ALA A 248 -14.21 1.09 0.44
C ALA A 248 -15.27 0.07 0.02
N LEU A 249 -15.15 -1.15 0.58
CA LEU A 249 -16.15 -2.21 0.52
C LEU A 249 -16.69 -2.48 1.92
N GLU A 250 -17.97 -2.89 2.01
CA GLU A 250 -18.66 -3.33 3.22
C GLU A 250 -18.95 -2.22 4.23
N GLY A 251 -18.89 -0.93 3.84
CA GLY A 251 -19.41 0.13 4.67
C GLY A 251 -20.96 0.09 4.72
N ASP A 252 -21.56 0.27 5.88
CA ASP A 252 -22.98 0.09 6.12
C ASP A 252 -23.71 1.41 6.37
N LEU A 253 -24.90 1.56 5.78
CA LEU A 253 -25.67 2.81 5.84
C LEU A 253 -25.97 3.29 7.27
N ASN A 254 -26.27 2.38 8.19
CA ASN A 254 -26.76 2.69 9.54
C ASN A 254 -25.88 2.12 10.66
N LEU A 255 -24.67 1.65 10.36
CA LEU A 255 -23.76 1.11 11.36
C LEU A 255 -22.71 2.16 11.71
N GLU A 256 -22.80 2.69 12.94
CA GLU A 256 -21.88 3.71 13.43
C GLU A 256 -20.60 3.12 14.02
N GLY A 257 -19.56 3.95 14.12
CA GLY A 257 -18.30 3.63 14.79
C GLY A 257 -17.07 3.86 13.92
N ASP A 258 -17.25 4.01 12.61
CA ASP A 258 -16.16 4.29 11.68
C ASP A 258 -15.91 5.79 11.53
N ASN A 259 -14.65 6.15 11.46
CA ASN A 259 -14.26 7.56 11.38
C ASN A 259 -12.94 7.77 10.64
N ILE A 260 -12.80 8.96 10.10
CA ILE A 260 -11.55 9.47 9.53
C ILE A 260 -11.12 10.68 10.35
N ARG A 261 -9.85 10.66 10.75
CA ARG A 261 -9.22 11.77 11.46
C ARG A 261 -7.98 12.24 10.73
N ILE A 262 -7.72 13.53 10.82
CA ILE A 262 -6.61 14.17 10.15
C ILE A 262 -5.88 15.12 11.11
N ASN A 263 -4.57 15.26 10.95
CA ASN A 263 -3.79 16.34 11.53
C ASN A 263 -2.69 16.81 10.55
N THR A 264 -2.03 17.91 10.89
CA THR A 264 -0.94 18.50 10.08
C THR A 264 0.35 18.58 10.89
N SER A 265 1.48 18.83 10.22
CA SER A 265 2.78 19.04 10.90
C SER A 265 2.76 20.16 11.94
N ASN A 266 1.83 21.11 11.83
CA ASN A 266 1.68 22.23 12.75
C ASN A 266 0.70 21.96 13.92
N SER A 267 0.09 20.77 14.00
CA SER A 267 -0.90 20.44 15.02
C SER A 267 -0.76 18.99 15.51
N ASN A 268 -0.74 18.82 16.82
CA ASN A 268 -0.81 17.50 17.45
C ASN A 268 -2.27 17.02 17.66
N LYS A 269 -3.26 17.87 17.40
CA LYS A 269 -4.68 17.51 17.54
C LYS A 269 -5.16 16.80 16.30
N TRP A 270 -6.01 15.80 16.49
CA TRP A 270 -6.71 15.09 15.44
C TRP A 270 -8.12 15.64 15.27
N PHE A 271 -8.50 15.91 14.02
CA PHE A 271 -9.81 16.46 13.65
C PHE A 271 -10.57 15.42 12.86
N TYR A 272 -11.87 15.24 13.17
CA TYR A 272 -12.76 14.37 12.42
C TYR A 272 -13.11 14.99 11.08
N ILE A 273 -13.09 14.17 10.03
CA ILE A 273 -13.68 14.53 8.74
C ILE A 273 -15.15 14.14 8.77
N SER A 274 -16.00 15.06 8.36
CA SER A 274 -17.44 14.83 8.23
C SER A 274 -18.08 15.89 7.34
N ASN A 275 -19.24 15.56 6.77
CA ASN A 275 -20.08 16.48 6.04
C ASN A 275 -21.56 16.16 6.27
N SER A 276 -22.47 16.82 5.56
CA SER A 276 -23.92 16.62 5.75
C SER A 276 -24.43 15.24 5.31
N LEU A 277 -23.72 14.54 4.42
CA LEU A 277 -24.06 13.20 3.95
C LEU A 277 -23.29 12.09 4.66
N ARG A 278 -22.16 12.42 5.28
CA ARG A 278 -21.27 11.48 5.94
C ARG A 278 -20.96 11.97 7.35
N SER A 279 -21.59 11.34 8.33
CA SER A 279 -21.34 11.60 9.76
C SER A 279 -19.88 11.29 10.10
N GLY A 280 -19.30 12.03 11.04
CA GLY A 280 -17.96 11.71 11.58
C GLY A 280 -17.88 10.41 12.39
N GLN A 281 -19.01 9.71 12.57
CA GLN A 281 -19.12 8.40 13.20
C GLN A 281 -19.68 7.31 12.28
N ASN A 282 -20.01 7.67 11.02
CA ASN A 282 -20.41 6.76 9.95
C ASN A 282 -20.02 7.41 8.63
N ILE A 283 -18.73 7.38 8.33
CA ILE A 283 -18.17 8.01 7.13
C ILE A 283 -18.26 7.08 5.91
N PHE A 284 -18.22 5.75 6.13
CA PHE A 284 -18.40 4.71 5.11
C PHE A 284 -19.83 4.15 5.20
N ASN A 285 -20.76 4.82 4.57
CA ASN A 285 -22.19 4.62 4.76
C ASN A 285 -22.93 4.18 3.47
N SER A 286 -22.30 3.33 2.68
CA SER A 286 -22.90 2.78 1.43
C SER A 286 -23.31 3.86 0.43
N LYS A 287 -22.45 4.84 0.16
CA LYS A 287 -22.74 5.95 -0.76
C LYS A 287 -21.61 6.20 -1.74
N ILE A 288 -21.95 6.78 -2.88
CA ILE A 288 -21.01 7.41 -3.80
C ILE A 288 -21.31 8.91 -3.83
N THR A 289 -20.34 9.75 -3.38
CA THR A 289 -20.58 11.19 -3.19
C THR A 289 -19.44 12.05 -3.73
N HIS A 290 -19.80 13.19 -4.34
CA HIS A 290 -18.88 14.29 -4.60
C HIS A 290 -19.22 15.43 -3.64
N TYR A 291 -18.30 15.73 -2.74
CA TYR A 291 -18.49 16.73 -1.68
C TYR A 291 -19.76 16.43 -0.87
N ASN A 292 -20.59 17.43 -0.67
CA ASN A 292 -21.88 17.31 0.04
C ASN A 292 -23.05 16.88 -0.85
N THR A 293 -22.81 16.17 -1.96
CA THR A 293 -23.85 15.75 -2.90
C THR A 293 -23.70 14.28 -3.28
N ASP A 294 -24.82 13.57 -3.38
CA ASP A 294 -24.81 12.23 -3.98
C ASP A 294 -24.39 12.33 -5.45
N PHE A 295 -23.47 11.46 -5.88
CA PHE A 295 -23.03 11.39 -7.26
C PHE A 295 -24.07 10.70 -8.12
N ASN A 296 -24.95 11.49 -8.75
CA ASN A 296 -26.10 11.00 -9.52
C ASN A 296 -25.83 10.85 -11.02
N LYS A 297 -24.65 11.24 -11.52
CA LYS A 297 -24.24 11.09 -12.93
C LYS A 297 -23.81 9.66 -13.23
N ARG A 298 -24.62 8.68 -12.87
CA ARG A 298 -24.36 7.24 -13.02
C ARG A 298 -25.66 6.45 -13.18
N THR A 299 -25.58 5.26 -13.74
CA THR A 299 -26.74 4.37 -13.94
C THR A 299 -26.40 2.97 -13.42
N PRO A 300 -27.18 2.42 -12.46
CA PRO A 300 -28.23 3.10 -11.71
C PRO A 300 -27.65 4.09 -10.69
N ALA A 301 -28.39 5.16 -10.37
CA ALA A 301 -28.00 6.15 -9.37
C ALA A 301 -28.62 5.82 -7.99
N SER A 302 -28.23 4.71 -7.41
CA SER A 302 -28.69 4.27 -6.09
C SER A 302 -28.14 5.15 -4.98
N LEU A 303 -28.98 5.65 -4.07
CA LEU A 303 -28.55 6.44 -2.91
C LEU A 303 -27.92 5.56 -1.81
N ASN A 304 -28.28 4.27 -1.77
CA ASN A 304 -27.63 3.24 -0.97
C ASN A 304 -27.03 2.20 -1.93
N THR A 305 -25.72 2.10 -1.95
CA THR A 305 -24.94 1.21 -2.84
C THR A 305 -24.70 -0.16 -2.23
N LEU A 306 -25.27 -0.43 -1.05
CA LEU A 306 -25.22 -1.73 -0.37
C LEU A 306 -23.76 -2.25 -0.21
N GLY A 307 -22.95 -1.47 0.49
CA GLY A 307 -21.57 -1.86 0.86
C GLY A 307 -20.48 -1.33 -0.08
N TYR A 308 -20.78 -0.57 -1.14
CA TYR A 308 -19.75 0.04 -1.97
C TYR A 308 -19.69 1.55 -1.77
N ASP A 309 -18.62 2.04 -1.17
CA ASP A 309 -18.39 3.44 -0.85
C ASP A 309 -17.31 4.06 -1.71
N VAL A 310 -17.57 5.25 -2.28
CA VAL A 310 -16.56 6.13 -2.86
C VAL A 310 -16.94 7.58 -2.58
N PHE A 311 -15.98 8.37 -2.14
CA PHE A 311 -16.22 9.80 -1.98
C PHE A 311 -15.03 10.65 -2.40
N LEU A 312 -15.31 11.88 -2.78
CA LEU A 312 -14.34 12.96 -2.92
C LEU A 312 -14.81 14.12 -2.07
N ASP A 313 -14.02 14.50 -1.06
CA ASP A 313 -14.36 15.59 -0.16
C ASP A 313 -13.29 16.67 -0.10
N LYS A 314 -13.72 17.89 0.17
CA LYS A 314 -12.87 19.02 0.53
C LYS A 314 -12.65 19.02 2.02
N ILE A 315 -11.40 18.93 2.46
CA ILE A 315 -11.09 18.99 3.89
C ILE A 315 -11.16 20.45 4.35
N GLN A 316 -12.18 20.76 5.13
CA GLN A 316 -12.41 22.09 5.69
C GLN A 316 -12.63 22.00 7.20
N SER A 317 -11.88 22.77 7.96
CA SER A 317 -12.05 22.92 9.40
C SER A 317 -11.68 24.35 9.80
N LYS A 318 -12.42 24.93 10.73
CA LYS A 318 -12.06 26.22 11.32
C LYS A 318 -10.87 26.13 12.27
N GLU A 319 -10.55 24.94 12.74
CA GLU A 319 -9.52 24.67 13.75
C GLU A 319 -8.23 24.07 13.16
N LEU A 320 -8.25 23.66 11.88
CA LEU A 320 -7.14 23.01 11.21
C LEU A 320 -6.63 23.90 10.07
N SER A 321 -5.40 24.37 10.17
CA SER A 321 -4.74 25.13 9.12
C SER A 321 -3.87 24.23 8.26
N PHE A 322 -3.94 24.42 6.95
CA PHE A 322 -3.07 23.81 5.96
C PHE A 322 -2.02 24.78 5.40
N SER A 323 -1.91 25.96 5.98
CA SER A 323 -0.92 26.99 5.59
C SER A 323 0.47 26.64 6.11
N ASN A 324 1.49 26.72 5.26
CA ASN A 324 2.90 26.51 5.60
C ASN A 324 3.17 25.18 6.33
N ILE A 325 2.66 24.09 5.77
CA ILE A 325 2.89 22.72 6.26
C ILE A 325 3.60 21.87 5.20
N ASP A 326 4.24 20.80 5.65
CA ASP A 326 4.97 19.82 4.83
C ASP A 326 4.48 18.38 5.02
N GLN A 327 3.49 18.20 5.91
CA GLN A 327 2.94 16.87 6.20
C GLN A 327 1.49 16.96 6.63
N VAL A 328 0.70 16.00 6.13
CA VAL A 328 -0.67 15.71 6.56
C VAL A 328 -0.74 14.23 6.94
N ASN A 329 -1.29 13.94 8.12
CA ASN A 329 -1.50 12.58 8.59
C ASN A 329 -2.99 12.26 8.58
N LEU A 330 -3.31 11.11 7.99
CA LEU A 330 -4.66 10.54 7.94
C LEU A 330 -4.71 9.30 8.81
N LYS A 331 -5.80 9.13 9.56
CA LYS A 331 -6.09 7.93 10.34
C LYS A 331 -7.53 7.49 10.12
N ILE A 332 -7.72 6.25 9.67
CA ILE A 332 -9.02 5.60 9.48
C ILE A 332 -9.17 4.54 10.55
N SER A 333 -10.28 4.53 11.27
CA SER A 333 -10.53 3.56 12.34
C SER A 333 -12.03 3.26 12.48
N SER A 334 -12.35 2.09 13.01
CA SER A 334 -13.70 1.70 13.40
C SER A 334 -13.70 0.99 14.76
N LEU A 335 -14.78 1.19 15.50
CA LEU A 335 -15.10 0.48 16.73
C LEU A 335 -16.42 -0.32 16.61
N GLY A 336 -17.14 -0.16 15.51
CA GLY A 336 -18.44 -0.80 15.26
C GLY A 336 -18.49 -1.50 13.92
N ASP A 337 -18.46 -0.75 12.85
CA ASP A 337 -18.51 -1.26 11.49
C ASP A 337 -17.23 -2.00 11.08
N LYS A 338 -17.34 -2.96 10.14
CA LYS A 338 -16.25 -3.77 9.61
C LYS A 338 -16.24 -3.62 8.09
N PHE A 339 -15.23 -2.96 7.56
CA PHE A 339 -15.14 -2.66 6.14
C PHE A 339 -13.69 -2.75 5.63
N TYR A 340 -13.53 -2.68 4.32
CA TYR A 340 -12.24 -2.76 3.66
C TYR A 340 -11.92 -1.45 2.93
N ILE A 341 -10.76 -0.85 3.23
CA ILE A 341 -10.23 0.28 2.46
C ILE A 341 -9.40 -0.25 1.31
N THR A 342 -9.64 0.29 0.10
CA THR A 342 -8.99 -0.14 -1.14
C THR A 342 -8.09 0.94 -1.76
N ASN A 343 -8.54 2.20 -1.76
CA ASN A 343 -7.82 3.31 -2.39
C ASN A 343 -7.94 4.58 -1.55
N ILE A 344 -6.88 5.39 -1.56
CA ILE A 344 -6.84 6.69 -0.90
C ILE A 344 -6.16 7.68 -1.83
N GLY A 345 -6.89 8.69 -2.30
CA GLY A 345 -6.35 9.79 -3.10
C GLY A 345 -6.32 11.08 -2.29
N PHE A 346 -5.27 11.86 -2.46
CA PHE A 346 -5.06 13.14 -1.77
C PHE A 346 -4.51 14.18 -2.73
N SER A 347 -5.09 15.37 -2.71
CA SER A 347 -4.65 16.51 -3.50
C SER A 347 -4.56 17.74 -2.60
N ILE A 348 -3.42 18.43 -2.64
CA ILE A 348 -3.17 19.64 -1.84
C ILE A 348 -2.43 20.67 -2.65
N GLU A 349 -2.86 21.94 -2.53
CA GLU A 349 -2.15 23.07 -3.10
C GLU A 349 -0.77 23.23 -2.48
N ILE A 350 0.25 23.41 -3.31
CA ILE A 350 1.64 23.51 -2.91
C ILE A 350 2.26 24.85 -3.35
N ASP A 351 3.30 25.24 -2.65
CA ASP A 351 4.09 26.41 -2.98
C ASP A 351 4.65 26.30 -4.41
N GLU A 352 4.52 27.38 -5.19
CA GLU A 352 4.89 27.35 -6.61
C GLU A 352 6.39 27.16 -6.82
N ASP A 353 7.24 27.78 -5.99
CA ASP A 353 8.70 27.62 -6.09
C ASP A 353 9.11 26.19 -5.72
N PHE A 354 8.47 25.61 -4.71
CA PHE A 354 8.65 24.22 -4.36
C PHE A 354 8.25 23.30 -5.51
N ALA A 355 7.08 23.53 -6.12
CA ALA A 355 6.58 22.75 -7.25
C ALA A 355 7.54 22.78 -8.43
N ARG A 356 7.99 23.96 -8.85
CA ARG A 356 8.94 24.15 -9.96
C ARG A 356 10.25 23.39 -9.71
N LYS A 357 10.84 23.51 -8.53
CA LYS A 357 12.08 22.79 -8.15
C LYS A 357 11.89 21.27 -8.18
N LYS A 358 10.74 20.78 -7.72
CA LYS A 358 10.42 19.33 -7.78
C LYS A 358 10.28 18.84 -9.22
N ILE A 359 9.55 19.56 -10.06
CA ILE A 359 9.36 19.22 -11.48
C ILE A 359 10.70 19.23 -12.22
N GLU A 360 11.54 20.26 -12.00
CA GLU A 360 12.89 20.34 -12.59
C GLU A 360 13.78 19.18 -12.12
N SER A 361 13.75 18.84 -10.83
CA SER A 361 14.47 17.70 -10.28
C SER A 361 14.05 16.37 -10.91
N ILE A 362 12.74 16.14 -11.08
CA ILE A 362 12.22 14.96 -11.73
C ILE A 362 12.62 14.93 -13.23
N ALA A 363 12.51 16.06 -13.92
CA ALA A 363 12.90 16.20 -15.32
C ALA A 363 14.42 15.99 -15.53
N SER A 364 15.25 16.47 -14.62
CA SER A 364 16.71 16.29 -14.68
C SER A 364 17.12 14.81 -14.48
N ILE A 365 16.33 14.03 -13.77
CA ILE A 365 16.53 12.59 -13.62
C ILE A 365 16.03 11.83 -14.86
N ALA A 366 14.97 12.32 -15.52
CA ALA A 366 14.36 11.69 -16.68
C ALA A 366 15.15 11.93 -17.98
N ASN A 367 15.67 13.16 -18.18
CA ASN A 367 16.40 13.56 -19.40
C ASN A 367 17.63 12.69 -19.75
N PRO A 368 18.50 12.28 -18.82
CA PRO A 368 19.60 11.36 -19.14
C PRO A 368 19.12 9.97 -19.58
N ILE A 369 17.94 9.55 -19.12
CA ILE A 369 17.36 8.25 -19.46
C ILE A 369 16.79 8.26 -20.89
N GLU A 370 16.18 9.36 -21.31
CA GLU A 370 15.66 9.52 -22.68
C GLU A 370 16.77 9.70 -23.70
N GLN A 371 17.78 10.50 -23.43
CA GLN A 371 18.95 10.66 -24.30
C GLN A 371 19.69 9.33 -24.48
N LYS A 372 19.89 8.56 -23.42
CA LYS A 372 20.49 7.23 -23.50
C LYS A 372 19.62 6.21 -24.25
N LYS A 373 18.29 6.34 -24.19
CA LYS A 373 17.36 5.52 -24.99
C LYS A 373 17.47 5.86 -26.48
N THR A 374 17.57 7.15 -26.82
CA THR A 374 17.70 7.62 -28.22
C THR A 374 19.02 7.18 -28.81
N GLU A 375 20.14 7.34 -28.09
CA GLU A 375 21.47 6.86 -28.53
C GLU A 375 21.51 5.34 -28.74
N ILE A 376 20.84 4.55 -27.88
CA ILE A 376 20.77 3.09 -28.03
C ILE A 376 19.91 2.68 -29.23
N ILE A 377 18.86 3.44 -29.54
CA ILE A 377 18.01 3.20 -30.71
C ILE A 377 18.79 3.53 -31.98
N GLU A 378 19.49 4.66 -32.04
CA GLU A 378 20.34 5.06 -33.16
C GLU A 378 21.51 4.08 -33.39
N GLN A 379 22.16 3.59 -32.33
CA GLN A 379 23.18 2.56 -32.44
C GLN A 379 22.63 1.21 -32.94
N LYS A 380 21.41 0.84 -32.58
CA LYS A 380 20.74 -0.37 -33.08
C LYS A 380 20.29 -0.24 -34.53
N GLU A 381 19.85 0.93 -34.96
CA GLU A 381 19.52 1.19 -36.37
C GLU A 381 20.76 1.22 -37.25
N ASN A 382 21.82 1.88 -36.78
CA ASN A 382 23.12 1.88 -37.47
C ASN A 382 23.74 0.48 -37.57
N SER A 383 23.63 -0.36 -36.51
CA SER A 383 24.09 -1.75 -36.56
C SER A 383 23.24 -2.63 -37.48
N LYS A 384 21.94 -2.36 -37.64
CA LYS A 384 21.06 -3.03 -38.63
C LYS A 384 21.41 -2.64 -40.06
N ILE A 385 21.78 -1.39 -40.30
CA ILE A 385 22.21 -0.90 -41.61
C ILE A 385 23.55 -1.54 -41.97
N LEU A 386 24.52 -1.64 -41.04
CA LEU A 386 25.81 -2.31 -41.29
C LEU A 386 25.64 -3.82 -41.60
N THR A 387 24.74 -4.49 -40.87
CA THR A 387 24.46 -5.93 -41.11
C THR A 387 23.79 -6.16 -42.46
N LYS A 388 22.97 -5.20 -42.95
CA LYS A 388 22.32 -5.29 -44.25
C LYS A 388 23.30 -5.04 -45.43
N THR A 389 24.33 -4.23 -45.19
CA THR A 389 25.39 -3.94 -46.18
C THR A 389 26.40 -5.10 -46.33
N ILE A 390 26.64 -5.86 -45.25
CA ILE A 390 27.53 -7.03 -45.27
C ILE A 390 26.87 -8.26 -45.91
N THR A 391 25.51 -8.33 -45.88
CA THR A 391 24.77 -9.48 -46.44
C THR A 391 24.58 -9.41 -47.97
N THR A 392 24.94 -8.28 -48.61
CA THR A 392 24.83 -8.11 -50.08
C THR A 392 26.10 -8.40 -50.84
N THR A 393 27.22 -8.71 -50.16
CA THR A 393 28.52 -8.96 -50.83
C THR A 393 29.05 -10.39 -50.78
N SER A 394 28.24 -11.36 -50.31
CA SER A 394 28.65 -12.77 -50.32
C SER A 394 27.52 -13.68 -50.82
N LYS A 395 27.27 -13.64 -52.12
CA LYS A 395 26.60 -14.73 -52.83
C LYS A 395 27.58 -15.26 -53.85
N GLU A 396 28.24 -16.34 -53.54
CA GLU A 396 28.54 -17.42 -54.47
C GLU A 396 29.14 -18.63 -53.69
N ASN A 397 28.55 -19.78 -54.06
CA ASN A 397 29.06 -21.17 -53.90
C ASN A 397 28.60 -22.03 -52.69
N SER A 398 27.62 -22.80 -53.06
CA SER A 398 27.48 -24.29 -53.15
C SER A 398 27.13 -25.09 -51.88
N SER A 399 25.94 -25.66 -51.99
CA SER A 399 25.52 -27.07 -51.78
C SER A 399 25.93 -27.80 -50.48
N SER A 400 24.97 -28.15 -49.67
CA SER A 400 24.44 -29.52 -49.46
C SER A 400 23.42 -29.60 -48.34
N VAL A 401 22.36 -30.30 -48.63
CA VAL A 401 21.20 -30.62 -47.80
C VAL A 401 21.56 -31.57 -46.70
N LYS A 402 21.10 -31.31 -45.46
CA LYS A 402 20.61 -32.34 -44.54
C LYS A 402 19.45 -31.86 -43.70
N LYS A 403 18.34 -32.53 -43.92
CA LYS A 403 17.10 -32.52 -43.14
C LYS A 403 17.39 -32.95 -41.71
N ILE A 404 16.92 -32.20 -40.72
CA ILE A 404 16.61 -32.73 -39.36
C ILE A 404 15.30 -32.12 -38.92
N THR A 405 14.49 -33.01 -38.40
CA THR A 405 13.10 -33.00 -38.01
C THR A 405 12.78 -32.09 -36.82
N ASN A 406 11.53 -31.65 -36.80
CA ASN A 406 10.79 -30.96 -35.76
C ASN A 406 10.96 -31.50 -34.34
N ASN A 407 11.10 -30.58 -33.39
CA ASN A 407 10.34 -30.65 -32.15
C ASN A 407 10.19 -29.24 -31.54
N PRO A 408 9.00 -28.87 -31.08
CA PRO A 408 8.69 -27.55 -30.57
C PRO A 408 8.70 -27.55 -29.05
N LEU A 409 9.44 -26.63 -28.45
CA LEU A 409 9.21 -26.11 -27.10
C LEU A 409 10.09 -24.87 -26.93
N THR A 410 9.63 -23.77 -27.47
CA THR A 410 10.20 -22.45 -27.19
C THR A 410 9.78 -22.03 -25.79
N SER A 411 10.68 -22.18 -24.83
CA SER A 411 10.65 -21.40 -23.61
C SER A 411 10.70 -19.92 -23.97
N ILE A 412 9.72 -19.16 -23.57
CA ILE A 412 9.73 -17.70 -23.65
C ILE A 412 10.83 -17.23 -22.71
N GLU A 413 12.00 -16.90 -23.26
CA GLU A 413 13.02 -16.14 -22.55
C GLU A 413 12.47 -14.75 -22.27
N VAL A 414 12.10 -14.50 -21.02
CA VAL A 414 11.83 -13.14 -20.53
C VAL A 414 13.16 -12.41 -20.50
N ILE A 415 13.46 -11.68 -21.57
CA ILE A 415 14.65 -10.83 -21.64
C ILE A 415 14.44 -9.67 -20.68
N ARG A 416 15.03 -9.76 -19.48
CA ARG A 416 15.04 -8.67 -18.51
C ARG A 416 15.93 -7.54 -19.05
N LYS A 417 15.39 -6.33 -19.13
CA LYS A 417 16.20 -5.14 -19.43
C LYS A 417 17.14 -4.85 -18.26
N PRO A 418 18.42 -4.49 -18.51
CA PRO A 418 19.32 -4.10 -17.45
C PRO A 418 18.77 -2.88 -16.72
N LYS A 419 18.52 -3.02 -15.42
CA LYS A 419 18.25 -1.88 -14.52
C LYS A 419 19.59 -1.27 -14.11
N GLU A 420 19.61 0.04 -13.92
CA GLU A 420 20.76 0.77 -13.42
C GLU A 420 21.22 0.21 -12.07
N ILE A 421 22.54 0.01 -11.90
CA ILE A 421 23.11 -0.45 -10.64
C ILE A 421 23.14 0.73 -9.67
N LYS A 422 22.31 0.69 -8.64
CA LYS A 422 22.30 1.70 -7.59
C LYS A 422 23.51 1.53 -6.67
N THR A 423 24.32 2.58 -6.55
CA THR A 423 25.48 2.59 -5.65
C THR A 423 25.11 3.25 -4.33
N TYR A 424 25.37 2.56 -3.22
CA TYR A 424 25.20 3.04 -1.85
C TYR A 424 26.56 3.12 -1.18
N ILE A 425 26.88 4.27 -0.58
CA ILE A 425 28.15 4.51 0.11
C ILE A 425 27.89 4.51 1.60
N PHE A 426 28.34 3.49 2.30
CA PHE A 426 28.14 3.35 3.74
C PHE A 426 29.39 3.75 4.53
N HIS A 427 29.17 4.42 5.66
CA HIS A 427 30.23 4.79 6.61
C HIS A 427 30.45 3.74 7.71
N SER A 428 29.83 2.57 7.60
CA SER A 428 29.88 1.52 8.61
C SER A 428 29.84 0.13 7.99
N ASN A 429 30.36 -0.87 8.70
CA ASN A 429 30.43 -2.27 8.26
C ASN A 429 29.07 -3.01 8.38
N ILE A 430 27.98 -2.38 8.01
CA ILE A 430 26.61 -2.97 8.10
C ILE A 430 26.46 -4.14 7.13
N ALA A 431 27.10 -4.08 5.97
CA ALA A 431 27.18 -5.14 5.00
C ALA A 431 28.57 -5.11 4.31
N PRO A 432 29.15 -6.25 3.91
CA PRO A 432 30.41 -6.28 3.16
C PRO A 432 30.36 -5.43 1.89
N GLU A 433 31.50 -4.89 1.45
CA GLU A 433 31.59 -4.25 0.13
C GLU A 433 31.30 -5.25 -0.99
N GLY A 434 30.67 -4.77 -2.06
CA GLY A 434 30.40 -5.60 -3.23
C GLY A 434 29.04 -5.31 -3.87
N TYR A 435 28.56 -6.27 -4.64
CA TYR A 435 27.32 -6.18 -5.39
C TYR A 435 26.28 -7.12 -4.79
N TYR A 436 25.07 -6.61 -4.59
CA TYR A 436 23.97 -7.35 -4.00
C TYR A 436 22.80 -7.42 -4.97
N ILE A 437 22.20 -8.59 -5.10
CA ILE A 437 20.88 -8.69 -5.74
C ILE A 437 19.83 -8.50 -4.66
N VAL A 438 19.12 -7.37 -4.71
CA VAL A 438 18.10 -6.98 -3.72
C VAL A 438 16.74 -7.36 -4.25
N ALA A 439 16.00 -8.18 -3.49
CA ALA A 439 14.64 -8.60 -3.84
C ALA A 439 13.61 -7.56 -3.43
N ASN A 440 13.80 -6.93 -2.26
CA ASN A 440 12.86 -5.96 -1.73
C ASN A 440 13.48 -5.11 -0.62
N ALA A 441 12.83 -4.00 -0.28
CA ALA A 441 13.19 -3.14 0.83
C ALA A 441 11.96 -2.88 1.72
N TYR A 442 12.12 -3.02 3.03
CA TYR A 442 11.03 -2.98 4.00
C TYR A 442 11.28 -1.92 5.06
N LEU A 443 10.23 -1.21 5.49
CA LEU A 443 10.28 -0.34 6.66
C LEU A 443 10.39 -1.13 7.97
N ASN A 444 9.81 -2.32 8.00
CA ASN A 444 9.77 -3.18 9.18
C ASN A 444 10.60 -4.45 8.95
N ILE A 445 11.54 -4.72 9.86
CA ILE A 445 12.43 -5.89 9.80
C ILE A 445 11.66 -7.22 9.83
N HIS A 446 10.51 -7.30 10.49
CA HIS A 446 9.72 -8.53 10.56
C HIS A 446 9.23 -8.96 9.18
N TYR A 447 8.77 -8.03 8.34
CA TYR A 447 8.36 -8.33 6.98
C TYR A 447 9.54 -8.79 6.10
N ALA A 448 10.74 -8.22 6.34
CA ALA A 448 11.94 -8.67 5.67
C ALA A 448 12.29 -10.12 6.07
N HIS A 449 12.19 -10.46 7.35
CA HIS A 449 12.43 -11.84 7.84
C HIS A 449 11.37 -12.82 7.36
N ASP A 450 10.09 -12.46 7.38
CA ASP A 450 9.01 -13.33 6.92
C ASP A 450 9.17 -13.65 5.43
N PHE A 451 9.50 -12.65 4.62
CA PHE A 451 9.78 -12.89 3.21
C PHE A 451 11.08 -13.68 3.00
N ALA A 452 12.14 -13.40 3.77
CA ALA A 452 13.37 -14.18 3.74
C ALA A 452 13.11 -15.66 4.02
N ASN A 453 12.30 -15.98 5.02
CA ASN A 453 11.91 -17.35 5.35
C ASN A 453 11.13 -18.03 4.22
N LYS A 454 10.20 -17.31 3.58
CA LYS A 454 9.39 -17.82 2.45
C LYS A 454 10.24 -18.17 1.22
N ILE A 455 11.31 -17.42 0.94
CA ILE A 455 12.16 -17.60 -0.25
C ILE A 455 13.45 -18.37 0.04
N SER A 456 13.74 -18.68 1.29
CA SER A 456 14.95 -19.42 1.69
C SER A 456 14.92 -20.85 1.15
N THR A 457 15.95 -21.20 0.38
CA THR A 457 16.11 -22.53 -0.22
C THR A 457 17.57 -22.98 -0.08
N LYS A 458 17.89 -24.21 -0.51
CA LYS A 458 19.30 -24.65 -0.60
C LYS A 458 20.14 -23.77 -1.52
N LYS A 459 19.51 -23.09 -2.50
CA LYS A 459 20.17 -22.25 -3.51
C LYS A 459 20.13 -20.75 -3.19
N ILE A 460 19.15 -20.29 -2.40
CA ILE A 460 18.97 -18.91 -2.00
C ILE A 460 19.10 -18.81 -0.49
N LYS A 461 20.09 -18.07 -0.03
CA LYS A 461 20.29 -17.73 1.38
C LYS A 461 20.11 -16.23 1.54
N PRO A 462 18.90 -15.76 1.86
CA PRO A 462 18.64 -14.35 2.00
C PRO A 462 19.46 -13.73 3.12
N PHE A 463 19.93 -12.50 2.89
CA PHE A 463 20.61 -11.69 3.89
C PHE A 463 19.90 -10.33 3.98
N ILE A 464 19.68 -9.85 5.21
CA ILE A 464 19.00 -8.58 5.46
C ILE A 464 19.97 -7.62 6.12
N PHE A 465 20.02 -6.39 5.61
CA PHE A 465 20.72 -5.28 6.26
C PHE A 465 19.88 -4.02 6.24
N LYS A 466 20.10 -3.12 7.21
CA LYS A 466 19.44 -1.83 7.27
C LYS A 466 20.26 -0.78 6.54
N ASN A 467 19.72 -0.16 5.51
CA ASN A 467 20.35 0.95 4.81
C ASN A 467 20.33 2.20 5.71
N PRO A 468 21.48 2.78 6.08
CA PRO A 468 21.55 3.91 6.99
C PRO A 468 20.98 5.22 6.40
N ASP A 469 20.95 5.34 5.06
CA ASP A 469 20.53 6.57 4.39
C ASP A 469 19.00 6.74 4.39
N ASN A 470 18.27 5.65 4.18
CA ASN A 470 16.81 5.67 4.08
C ASN A 470 16.10 4.84 5.16
N GLN A 471 16.85 4.23 6.08
CA GLN A 471 16.35 3.44 7.20
C GLN A 471 15.54 2.19 6.81
N LEU A 472 15.56 1.78 5.54
CA LEU A 472 14.88 0.58 5.06
C LEU A 472 15.73 -0.68 5.29
N TYR A 473 15.06 -1.80 5.53
CA TYR A 473 15.69 -3.13 5.60
C TYR A 473 15.70 -3.74 4.19
N TYR A 474 16.90 -3.86 3.61
CA TYR A 474 17.11 -4.46 2.30
C TYR A 474 17.27 -5.96 2.45
N LEU A 475 16.40 -6.71 1.76
CA LEU A 475 16.50 -8.16 1.67
C LEU A 475 17.22 -8.54 0.38
N THR A 476 18.34 -9.23 0.51
CA THR A 476 19.18 -9.61 -0.61
C THR A 476 19.15 -11.12 -0.85
N LEU A 477 19.25 -11.51 -2.12
CA LEU A 477 19.24 -12.90 -2.59
C LEU A 477 20.65 -13.46 -2.82
N GLY A 478 21.65 -12.58 -2.86
CA GLY A 478 23.04 -12.95 -3.04
C GLY A 478 23.98 -11.75 -2.96
N HIS A 479 25.24 -12.03 -2.58
CA HIS A 479 26.36 -11.09 -2.54
C HIS A 479 27.43 -11.54 -3.53
N TYR A 480 27.99 -10.61 -4.30
CA TYR A 480 28.95 -10.85 -5.36
C TYR A 480 30.10 -9.85 -5.28
N ASN A 481 31.33 -10.34 -5.46
CA ASN A 481 32.53 -9.50 -5.36
C ASN A 481 32.79 -8.68 -6.65
N SER A 482 32.11 -8.98 -7.76
CA SER A 482 32.27 -8.24 -9.01
C SER A 482 30.92 -7.94 -9.67
N GLN A 483 30.87 -6.84 -10.42
CA GLN A 483 29.70 -6.47 -11.20
C GLN A 483 29.29 -7.55 -12.19
N THR A 484 30.25 -8.11 -12.92
CA THR A 484 30.00 -9.13 -13.93
C THR A 484 29.35 -10.40 -13.35
N THR A 485 29.77 -10.81 -12.14
CA THR A 485 29.16 -11.98 -11.49
C THR A 485 27.75 -11.68 -10.98
N ALA A 486 27.49 -10.48 -10.48
CA ALA A 486 26.16 -10.04 -10.07
C ALA A 486 25.20 -9.92 -11.28
N GLU A 487 25.67 -9.33 -12.37
CA GLU A 487 24.90 -9.24 -13.63
C GLU A 487 24.59 -10.64 -14.20
N LYS A 488 25.55 -11.54 -14.22
CA LYS A 488 25.32 -12.92 -14.66
C LYS A 488 24.25 -13.61 -13.81
N ALA A 489 24.28 -13.44 -12.49
CA ALA A 489 23.26 -13.98 -11.61
C ALA A 489 21.90 -13.29 -11.81
N TYR A 490 21.90 -11.98 -12.08
CA TYR A 490 20.71 -11.19 -12.40
C TYR A 490 20.03 -11.71 -13.67
N TYR A 491 20.76 -11.91 -14.76
CA TYR A 491 20.19 -12.36 -16.03
C TYR A 491 19.73 -13.81 -16.04
N ASN A 492 20.36 -14.67 -15.24
CA ASN A 492 19.97 -16.08 -15.16
C ASN A 492 18.97 -16.40 -14.04
N ASN A 493 18.24 -15.37 -13.53
CA ASN A 493 17.25 -15.52 -12.48
C ASN A 493 17.81 -16.24 -11.23
N ILE A 494 19.06 -15.90 -10.84
CA ILE A 494 19.79 -16.52 -9.73
C ILE A 494 19.82 -18.05 -9.89
N ASN A 495 20.39 -18.49 -11.01
CA ASN A 495 20.44 -19.89 -11.44
C ASN A 495 19.05 -20.53 -11.54
N ASN A 496 18.09 -19.80 -12.15
CA ASN A 496 16.70 -20.20 -12.31
C ASN A 496 16.01 -20.55 -10.98
N SER A 497 16.30 -19.77 -9.94
CA SER A 497 15.77 -20.01 -8.61
C SER A 497 14.84 -18.91 -8.10
N TYR A 498 14.81 -17.74 -8.76
CA TYR A 498 13.97 -16.61 -8.36
C TYR A 498 13.50 -15.79 -9.57
N PHE A 499 12.20 -15.65 -9.75
CA PHE A 499 11.59 -15.06 -10.95
C PHE A 499 10.81 -13.75 -10.71
N GLN A 500 10.74 -13.29 -9.44
CA GLN A 500 10.11 -12.01 -9.12
C GLN A 500 11.04 -10.83 -9.45
N GLU A 501 10.59 -9.60 -9.26
CA GLU A 501 11.42 -8.42 -9.49
C GLU A 501 12.56 -8.31 -8.46
N TYR A 502 13.73 -7.88 -8.92
CA TYR A 502 14.91 -7.56 -8.11
C TYR A 502 15.82 -6.59 -8.87
N TRP A 503 16.76 -5.98 -8.14
CA TRP A 503 17.74 -5.07 -8.73
C TRP A 503 19.14 -5.34 -8.17
N ILE A 504 20.17 -4.79 -8.84
CA ILE A 504 21.54 -4.85 -8.35
C ILE A 504 21.85 -3.57 -7.57
N ALA A 505 22.34 -3.73 -6.35
CA ALA A 505 22.88 -2.65 -5.52
C ALA A 505 24.39 -2.86 -5.35
N LYS A 506 25.17 -1.78 -5.41
CA LYS A 506 26.59 -1.76 -5.10
C LYS A 506 26.78 -1.10 -3.73
N ILE A 507 27.47 -1.78 -2.81
CA ILE A 507 27.85 -1.23 -1.51
C ILE A 507 29.35 -0.94 -1.53
N GLN A 508 29.71 0.29 -1.14
CA GLN A 508 31.08 0.74 -0.97
C GLN A 508 31.25 1.35 0.42
N HIS A 509 32.41 1.11 1.05
CA HIS A 509 32.77 1.77 2.29
C HIS A 509 33.71 2.95 2.00
N THR A 510 33.54 4.05 2.71
CA THR A 510 34.48 5.15 2.61
C THR A 510 35.64 4.94 3.58
N ASN A 511 36.83 4.73 3.06
CA ASN A 511 38.09 4.70 3.83
C ASN A 511 38.64 6.10 4.11
N LYS A 512 37.80 7.13 4.29
CA LYS A 512 38.27 8.46 4.67
C LYS A 512 37.77 8.85 6.05
N PHE A 513 38.66 8.78 7.03
CA PHE A 513 38.67 9.71 8.16
C PHE A 513 38.75 11.14 7.62
N LEU A 514 37.65 11.70 7.16
CA LEU A 514 37.43 13.12 7.03
C LEU A 514 36.47 13.51 8.14
N GLN A 515 37.08 14.09 9.21
CA GLN A 515 36.38 15.03 10.07
C GLN A 515 35.74 16.08 9.18
N ASN A 516 34.44 15.91 8.91
CA ASN A 516 33.52 17.02 8.62
C ASN A 516 32.09 16.53 8.82
N SER A 517 31.57 16.82 9.99
CA SER A 517 30.24 17.31 10.31
C SER A 517 29.06 16.80 9.45
N TYR A 518 28.75 15.51 9.48
CA TYR A 518 27.34 15.16 9.64
C TYR A 518 27.08 15.12 11.16
N LYS A 519 26.49 16.21 11.66
CA LYS A 519 25.89 16.22 12.99
C LYS A 519 24.86 15.11 13.00
N LYS A 520 25.23 13.91 13.56
CA LYS A 520 24.25 13.02 14.15
C LYS A 520 23.35 13.95 14.98
N LYS A 521 22.05 14.01 14.68
CA LYS A 521 21.14 14.66 15.63
C LYS A 521 21.44 14.00 16.96
N PRO A 522 21.95 14.74 17.95
CA PRO A 522 22.20 14.14 19.25
C PRO A 522 20.87 13.55 19.68
N ARG A 523 20.88 12.35 20.29
CA ARG A 523 19.67 11.88 20.96
C ARG A 523 19.27 12.96 21.93
N VAL A 524 18.12 13.56 21.69
CA VAL A 524 17.57 14.57 22.59
C VAL A 524 17.27 13.84 23.88
N GLU A 525 17.71 14.40 25.00
CA GLU A 525 17.34 13.91 26.33
C GLU A 525 15.81 13.90 26.40
N LYS A 526 15.22 12.73 26.24
CA LYS A 526 13.77 12.53 26.46
C LYS A 526 13.56 12.53 27.96
N GLU A 527 12.48 13.12 28.41
CA GLU A 527 12.03 13.03 29.78
C GLU A 527 12.01 11.54 30.21
N ILE A 528 12.64 11.23 31.34
CA ILE A 528 12.73 9.85 31.84
C ILE A 528 11.33 9.44 32.29
N ALA A 529 10.78 8.43 31.63
CA ALA A 529 9.48 7.89 32.02
C ALA A 529 9.60 7.20 33.41
N THR A 530 8.77 7.60 34.37
CA THR A 530 8.81 7.05 35.72
C THR A 530 7.57 6.22 36.01
N ILE A 531 7.75 5.02 36.56
CA ILE A 531 6.68 4.18 37.12
C ILE A 531 6.85 4.07 38.62
N LYS A 532 5.80 4.41 39.35
CA LYS A 532 5.72 4.23 40.82
C LYS A 532 4.94 2.95 41.13
N VAL A 533 5.51 2.08 41.92
CA VAL A 533 4.94 0.76 42.26
C VAL A 533 4.96 0.53 43.76
N ASN A 534 3.83 0.08 44.33
CA ASN A 534 3.74 -0.27 45.75
C ASN A 534 4.60 -1.48 46.10
N HIS A 535 5.35 -1.38 47.16
CA HIS A 535 6.39 -2.33 47.61
C HIS A 535 5.88 -3.76 47.90
N THR A 536 4.58 -3.95 48.10
CA THR A 536 4.02 -5.21 48.63
C THR A 536 3.79 -6.32 47.61
N ASN A 537 3.90 -6.05 46.28
CA ASN A 537 3.54 -7.02 45.23
C ASN A 537 4.46 -7.04 44.01
N SER A 538 5.64 -6.43 44.03
CA SER A 538 6.42 -6.29 42.81
C SER A 538 7.66 -7.18 42.77
N ILE A 539 7.74 -8.02 41.74
CA ILE A 539 8.95 -8.70 41.25
C ILE A 539 9.93 -7.68 40.59
N LEU A 540 9.48 -6.41 40.44
CA LEU A 540 10.23 -5.32 39.81
C LEU A 540 11.32 -4.79 40.77
N LYS A 541 12.52 -4.60 40.25
CA LYS A 541 13.61 -3.97 40.98
C LYS A 541 13.58 -2.46 40.79
N LYS A 542 13.79 -1.71 41.89
CA LYS A 542 13.99 -0.27 41.86
C LYS A 542 15.23 0.06 41.03
N GLY A 543 15.14 1.00 40.06
CA GLY A 543 16.27 1.45 39.26
C GLY A 543 15.86 1.86 37.86
N TYR A 544 16.81 1.86 36.95
CA TYR A 544 16.68 2.35 35.59
C TYR A 544 16.76 1.22 34.58
N TYR A 545 15.84 1.20 33.61
CA TYR A 545 15.73 0.19 32.57
C TYR A 545 15.90 0.82 31.21
N LEU A 546 16.74 0.23 30.35
CA LEU A 546 16.91 0.64 28.97
C LEU A 546 15.88 -0.10 28.12
N VAL A 547 14.66 0.45 28.06
CA VAL A 547 13.51 -0.20 27.43
C VAL A 547 13.59 -0.09 25.92
N SER A 548 13.47 -1.21 25.21
CA SER A 548 13.58 -1.32 23.75
C SER A 548 12.25 -1.48 23.02
N ASN A 549 11.22 -2.01 23.72
CA ASN A 549 9.87 -2.15 23.13
C ASN A 549 8.83 -2.49 24.20
N VAL A 550 7.54 -2.34 23.84
CA VAL A 550 6.41 -2.66 24.71
C VAL A 550 5.39 -3.51 23.95
N PHE A 551 4.92 -4.57 24.56
CA PHE A 551 3.99 -5.50 23.95
C PHE A 551 2.78 -5.75 24.88
N GLU A 552 1.60 -5.68 24.32
CA GLU A 552 0.37 -6.10 24.98
C GLU A 552 0.29 -7.63 25.04
N ILE A 553 0.72 -8.31 23.96
CA ILE A 553 0.64 -9.76 23.83
C ILE A 553 1.96 -10.41 24.29
N PRO A 554 1.93 -11.30 25.31
CA PRO A 554 3.14 -11.93 25.88
C PRO A 554 4.01 -12.67 24.86
N SER A 555 3.39 -13.38 23.91
CA SER A 555 4.12 -14.15 22.89
C SER A 555 4.94 -13.25 21.95
N ASN A 556 4.52 -12.01 21.73
CA ASN A 556 5.28 -11.05 20.91
C ASN A 556 6.51 -10.55 21.68
N ALA A 557 6.39 -10.31 22.99
CA ALA A 557 7.53 -9.99 23.84
C ALA A 557 8.57 -11.12 23.80
N THR A 558 8.13 -12.37 23.96
CA THR A 558 9.03 -13.55 23.93
C THR A 558 9.76 -13.67 22.58
N LYS A 559 9.04 -13.54 21.47
CA LYS A 559 9.65 -13.57 20.12
C LYS A 559 10.69 -12.46 19.93
N TYR A 560 10.40 -11.28 20.44
CA TYR A 560 11.32 -10.14 20.35
C TYR A 560 12.57 -10.36 21.20
N LEU A 561 12.43 -10.89 22.41
CA LEU A 561 13.57 -11.28 23.24
C LEU A 561 14.46 -12.32 22.57
N ASP A 562 13.88 -13.34 21.92
CA ASP A 562 14.63 -14.35 21.19
C ASP A 562 15.37 -13.76 19.98
N LEU A 563 14.80 -12.75 19.33
CA LEU A 563 15.46 -12.00 18.27
C LEU A 563 16.68 -11.25 18.82
N LEU A 564 16.53 -10.51 19.92
CA LEU A 564 17.63 -9.78 20.55
C LEU A 564 18.75 -10.71 21.05
N LYS A 565 18.38 -11.87 21.60
CA LYS A 565 19.35 -12.91 22.01
C LYS A 565 20.18 -13.43 20.83
N LYS A 566 19.54 -13.67 19.67
CA LYS A 566 20.23 -14.06 18.44
C LYS A 566 21.19 -12.97 17.93
N GLN A 567 20.95 -11.73 18.27
CA GLN A 567 21.84 -10.59 17.96
C GLN A 567 22.95 -10.40 19.00
N GLY A 568 23.04 -11.27 20.02
CA GLY A 568 24.08 -11.24 21.03
C GLY A 568 23.80 -10.31 22.22
N PHE A 569 22.52 -9.93 22.43
CA PHE A 569 22.08 -9.20 23.62
C PHE A 569 21.63 -10.18 24.72
N THR A 570 21.52 -9.68 25.94
CA THR A 570 20.96 -10.40 27.09
C THR A 570 19.68 -9.72 27.59
N PRO A 571 18.66 -9.57 26.73
CA PRO A 571 17.47 -8.82 27.06
C PRO A 571 16.59 -9.57 28.03
N SER A 572 15.76 -8.83 28.76
CA SER A 572 14.70 -9.36 29.59
C SER A 572 13.45 -8.50 29.47
N TYR A 573 12.40 -8.83 30.21
CA TYR A 573 11.19 -8.02 30.25
C TYR A 573 10.65 -7.93 31.68
N PHE A 574 9.82 -6.93 31.89
CA PHE A 574 8.95 -6.85 33.06
C PHE A 574 7.51 -6.56 32.62
N ILE A 575 6.55 -6.89 33.50
CA ILE A 575 5.15 -6.52 33.28
C ILE A 575 4.89 -5.24 34.05
N ASN A 576 4.44 -4.21 33.35
CA ASN A 576 4.07 -2.94 33.99
C ASN A 576 2.73 -3.12 34.72
N PRO A 577 2.69 -2.95 36.05
CA PRO A 577 1.49 -3.19 36.85
C PRO A 577 0.34 -2.20 36.58
N ILE A 578 0.61 -1.08 35.91
CA ILE A 578 -0.41 -0.07 35.58
C ILE A 578 -1.26 -0.48 34.35
N ASN A 579 -0.63 -1.11 33.34
CA ASN A 579 -1.30 -1.42 32.09
C ASN A 579 -1.20 -2.90 31.66
N ASN A 580 -0.55 -3.75 32.46
CA ASN A 580 -0.29 -5.17 32.22
C ASN A 580 0.49 -5.47 30.92
N TYR A 581 1.20 -4.48 30.34
CA TYR A 581 2.00 -4.68 29.14
C TYR A 581 3.41 -5.17 29.48
N HIS A 582 4.02 -5.91 28.55
CA HIS A 582 5.36 -6.46 28.66
C HIS A 582 6.37 -5.46 28.10
N TYR A 583 7.16 -4.87 28.98
CA TYR A 583 8.22 -3.93 28.66
C TYR A 583 9.53 -4.69 28.51
N THR A 584 10.01 -4.85 27.28
CA THR A 584 11.29 -5.51 26.98
C THR A 584 12.42 -4.50 27.13
N TYR A 585 13.50 -4.89 27.79
CA TYR A 585 14.65 -4.03 28.02
C TYR A 585 15.96 -4.72 27.68
N LEU A 586 16.94 -3.92 27.24
CA LEU A 586 18.28 -4.38 26.89
C LEU A 586 19.13 -4.62 28.13
N ASP A 587 18.99 -3.71 29.14
CA ASP A 587 19.78 -3.78 30.36
C ASP A 587 19.10 -3.01 31.51
N TYR A 588 19.59 -3.25 32.76
CA TYR A 588 19.11 -2.67 33.99
C TYR A 588 20.26 -2.04 34.79
N TYR A 589 20.03 -0.86 35.36
CA TYR A 589 21.02 -0.07 36.07
C TYR A 589 20.46 0.47 37.40
N THR A 590 21.33 0.56 38.39
CA THR A 590 21.06 1.28 39.63
C THR A 590 21.56 2.72 39.61
N ASP A 591 22.35 3.06 38.61
CA ASP A 591 23.03 4.37 38.46
C ASP A 591 22.52 5.06 37.16
N LEU A 592 22.01 6.29 37.35
CA LEU A 592 21.45 7.08 36.24
C LEU A 592 22.50 7.51 35.22
N GLU A 593 23.71 7.84 35.64
CA GLU A 593 24.77 8.29 34.74
C GLU A 593 25.26 7.13 33.84
N LYS A 594 25.34 5.93 34.39
CA LYS A 594 25.71 4.74 33.60
C LYS A 594 24.71 4.43 32.50
N ILE A 595 23.40 4.44 32.81
CA ILE A 595 22.39 4.17 31.79
C ILE A 595 22.31 5.30 30.75
N LYS A 596 22.50 6.57 31.16
CA LYS A 596 22.60 7.70 30.23
C LYS A 596 23.77 7.53 29.26
N ASN A 597 24.95 7.11 29.73
CA ASN A 597 26.10 6.84 28.87
C ASN A 597 25.79 5.76 27.82
N ASP A 598 25.14 4.65 28.21
CA ASP A 598 24.75 3.62 27.27
C ASP A 598 23.63 4.08 26.34
N TYR A 599 22.69 4.90 26.82
CA TYR A 599 21.65 5.51 26.00
C TYR A 599 22.25 6.42 24.91
N PHE A 600 23.16 7.31 25.25
CA PHE A 600 23.76 8.26 24.30
C PHE A 600 24.80 7.60 23.39
N SER A 601 25.44 6.51 23.82
CA SER A 601 26.39 5.74 23.02
C SER A 601 25.76 4.75 22.05
N ASN A 602 24.42 4.72 21.93
CA ASN A 602 23.69 3.66 21.21
C ASN A 602 24.03 2.26 21.74
N TYR A 603 24.00 2.12 23.08
CA TYR A 603 24.36 0.91 23.79
C TYR A 603 25.74 0.39 23.36
N ASN A 604 26.74 1.24 23.51
CA ASN A 604 28.13 1.01 23.03
C ASN A 604 28.22 0.72 21.52
N ASN A 605 27.44 1.46 20.72
CA ASN A 605 27.32 1.29 19.27
C ASN A 605 26.84 -0.11 18.83
N ARG A 606 26.02 -0.77 19.65
CA ARG A 606 25.51 -2.11 19.39
C ARG A 606 24.01 -2.14 19.09
N PHE A 607 23.22 -1.13 19.54
CA PHE A 607 21.78 -1.06 19.36
C PHE A 607 21.35 0.30 18.81
N PHE A 608 20.77 0.33 17.61
CA PHE A 608 20.46 1.54 16.87
C PHE A 608 18.97 1.79 16.68
N ASP A 609 18.10 0.84 17.08
CA ASP A 609 16.66 1.01 17.08
C ASP A 609 16.21 1.99 18.17
N GLU A 610 14.95 2.38 18.20
CA GLU A 610 14.43 3.25 19.23
C GLU A 610 14.41 2.54 20.58
N TYR A 611 14.87 3.22 21.62
CA TYR A 611 14.78 2.82 23.01
C TYR A 611 14.82 4.06 23.92
N TRP A 612 14.41 3.89 25.17
CA TRP A 612 14.35 4.98 26.13
C TRP A 612 14.71 4.51 27.54
N ILE A 613 14.99 5.47 28.40
CA ILE A 613 15.25 5.21 29.81
C ILE A 613 13.91 5.24 30.56
N MET A 614 13.65 4.23 31.37
CA MET A 614 12.52 4.16 32.26
C MET A 614 13.00 3.97 33.71
N GLU A 615 12.50 4.77 34.64
CA GLU A 615 12.77 4.65 36.08
C GLU A 615 11.63 3.92 36.76
N ILE A 616 11.96 2.97 37.62
CA ILE A 616 11.02 2.31 38.54
C ILE A 616 11.32 2.74 39.97
N ILE A 617 10.33 3.37 40.59
CA ILE A 617 10.36 3.79 41.99
C ILE A 617 9.44 2.85 42.77
N LEU A 618 9.94 2.29 43.88
CA LEU A 618 9.14 1.52 44.83
C LEU A 618 8.71 2.46 45.96
N GLU A 619 7.40 2.62 46.15
CA GLU A 619 6.76 3.42 47.23
C GLU A 619 6.30 2.54 48.37
#